data_92987dcd465a9763ea7b87140394880d
#
_entry.id   92987dcd465a9763ea7b87140394880d
#
_cell.length_a   1.000
_cell.length_b   1.000
_cell.length_c   1.000
_cell.angle_alpha   90.00
_cell.angle_beta   90.00
_cell.angle_gamma   90.00
#
_symmetry.space_group_name_H-M   'P 1'
#
loop_
_entity.id
_entity.type
_entity.pdbx_description
1 polymer ?
#
loop_
_entity_poly.entity_id
_entity_poly.type
_entity_poly.pdbx_seq_one_letter_code
_entity_poly.pdbx_strand_id
1 'polypeptide(L)'
;LKAGTVMVEDIQNYALLERMESLYETEDHNISRAWIEGDYSSVLRKHDSTLAATILDKAIAEQTAGRAYTKPLLSGVIGKGQQFYVPVGLLNSSGSQSLQLELFLAAADQVVTRNTGVTDSPSYELSEVCLNCEVVELPERALKAFNSAVLSGGMVKLPYKTTRCFQQHVPSGQTHIDFNIV
;
A
#
# COMPACT_ATOMS: atom_id res chain seq x y z
N LEU A 1 -5.41 -3.95 -7.92
CA LEU A 1 -6.80 -4.16 -7.58
C LEU A 1 -7.57 -4.61 -8.82
N LYS A 2 -8.28 -5.71 -8.73
CA LYS A 2 -9.04 -6.31 -9.83
C LYS A 2 -10.50 -6.48 -9.43
N ALA A 3 -11.38 -6.35 -10.40
CA ALA A 3 -12.79 -6.76 -10.31
C ALA A 3 -13.03 -7.87 -11.34
N GLY A 4 -13.00 -9.12 -10.90
CA GLY A 4 -12.96 -10.28 -11.76
C GLY A 4 -11.71 -10.29 -12.65
N THR A 5 -11.90 -10.24 -13.96
CA THR A 5 -10.81 -10.19 -14.96
C THR A 5 -10.34 -8.77 -15.29
N VAL A 6 -11.05 -7.74 -14.82
CA VAL A 6 -10.76 -6.34 -15.14
C VAL A 6 -9.79 -5.76 -14.12
N MET A 7 -8.67 -5.23 -14.58
CA MET A 7 -7.77 -4.42 -13.78
C MET A 7 -8.41 -3.06 -13.52
N VAL A 8 -8.74 -2.78 -12.27
CA VAL A 8 -9.33 -1.50 -11.84
C VAL A 8 -8.24 -0.50 -11.52
N GLU A 9 -7.26 -0.91 -10.74
CA GLU A 9 -6.15 -0.05 -10.33
C GLU A 9 -4.87 -0.87 -10.24
N ASP A 10 -3.78 -0.33 -10.78
CA ASP A 10 -2.44 -0.89 -10.69
C ASP A 10 -1.48 0.20 -10.19
N ILE A 11 -0.98 0.02 -8.97
CA ILE A 11 -0.02 0.93 -8.36
C ILE A 11 1.33 0.21 -8.33
N GLN A 12 2.18 0.59 -9.25
CA GLN A 12 3.54 0.07 -9.34
C GLN A 12 4.46 0.83 -8.39
N ASN A 13 5.52 0.15 -7.91
CA ASN A 13 6.51 0.74 -7.01
C ASN A 13 5.88 1.39 -5.76
N TYR A 14 4.96 0.67 -5.13
CA TYR A 14 4.19 1.14 -3.98
C TYR A 14 5.06 1.71 -2.86
N ALA A 15 6.17 1.06 -2.52
CA ALA A 15 7.09 1.52 -1.49
C ALA A 15 7.75 2.88 -1.86
N LEU A 16 8.05 3.10 -3.14
CA LEU A 16 8.57 4.38 -3.61
C LEU A 16 7.52 5.48 -3.50
N LEU A 17 6.28 5.19 -3.89
CA LEU A 17 5.16 6.13 -3.77
C LEU A 17 4.95 6.54 -2.32
N GLU A 18 4.89 5.58 -1.40
CA GLU A 18 4.76 5.83 0.03
C GLU A 18 5.91 6.71 0.56
N ARG A 19 7.13 6.39 0.14
CA ARG A 19 8.30 7.18 0.51
C ARG A 19 8.22 8.61 -0.01
N MET A 20 7.77 8.82 -1.23
CA MET A 20 7.58 10.15 -1.80
C MET A 20 6.50 10.93 -1.05
N GLU A 21 5.36 10.33 -0.74
CA GLU A 21 4.32 10.97 0.08
C GLU A 21 4.86 11.40 1.44
N SER A 22 5.64 10.55 2.11
CA SER A 22 6.21 10.86 3.42
C SER A 22 7.19 12.04 3.42
N LEU A 23 7.78 12.39 2.27
CA LEU A 23 8.65 13.55 2.16
C LEU A 23 7.90 14.90 2.23
N TYR A 24 6.62 14.90 1.92
CA TYR A 24 5.76 16.09 1.98
C TYR A 24 5.05 16.25 3.33
N GLU A 25 5.16 15.28 4.21
CA GLU A 25 4.60 15.33 5.55
C GLU A 25 5.55 16.01 6.52
N THR A 26 5.00 16.58 7.60
CA THR A 26 5.82 17.19 8.66
C THR A 26 6.63 16.12 9.40
N GLU A 27 7.73 16.52 10.00
CA GLU A 27 8.59 15.62 10.77
C GLU A 27 7.85 14.97 11.95
N ASP A 28 7.08 15.75 12.70
CA ASP A 28 6.26 15.27 13.82
C ASP A 28 5.23 14.25 13.38
N HIS A 29 4.62 14.45 12.22
CA HIS A 29 3.68 13.49 11.63
C HIS A 29 4.39 12.18 11.27
N ASN A 30 5.56 12.26 10.63
CA ASN A 30 6.35 11.09 10.28
C ASN A 30 6.82 10.30 11.50
N ILE A 31 7.21 10.99 12.59
CA ILE A 31 7.60 10.35 13.85
C ILE A 31 6.40 9.61 14.46
N SER A 32 5.27 10.27 14.59
CA SER A 32 4.06 9.67 15.16
C SER A 32 3.57 8.47 14.34
N ARG A 33 3.61 8.59 13.04
CA ARG A 33 3.22 7.55 12.10
C ARG A 33 4.16 6.35 12.16
N ALA A 34 5.48 6.58 12.27
CA ALA A 34 6.47 5.53 12.34
C ALA A 34 6.26 4.58 13.53
N TRP A 35 5.79 5.09 14.67
CA TRP A 35 5.43 4.27 15.83
C TRP A 35 4.22 3.37 15.57
N ILE A 36 3.20 3.89 14.89
CA ILE A 36 1.98 3.15 14.57
C ILE A 36 2.27 2.10 13.47
N GLU A 37 3.05 2.47 12.49
CA GLU A 37 3.37 1.64 11.33
C GLU A 37 4.49 0.62 11.57
N GLY A 38 5.17 0.68 12.72
CA GLY A 38 6.27 -0.23 13.06
C GLY A 38 7.62 0.14 12.43
N ASP A 39 7.74 1.30 11.78
CA ASP A 39 8.98 1.75 11.09
C ASP A 39 9.75 2.83 11.89
N TYR A 40 9.76 2.72 13.19
CA TYR A 40 10.41 3.72 14.04
C TYR A 40 11.95 3.73 13.98
N SER A 41 12.58 2.66 13.51
CA SER A 41 14.04 2.58 13.41
C SER A 41 14.62 3.58 12.40
N SER A 42 13.94 3.84 11.30
CA SER A 42 14.38 4.79 10.27
C SER A 42 14.29 6.23 10.74
N VAL A 43 13.31 6.54 11.58
CA VAL A 43 13.10 7.86 12.14
C VAL A 43 14.11 8.16 13.23
N LEU A 44 14.36 7.22 14.13
CA LEU A 44 15.31 7.38 15.23
C LEU A 44 16.75 7.55 14.73
N ARG A 45 17.12 6.94 13.62
CA ARG A 45 18.43 7.15 12.98
C ARG A 45 18.70 8.59 12.56
N LYS A 46 17.65 9.36 12.25
CA LYS A 46 17.79 10.77 11.89
C LYS A 46 18.10 11.65 13.09
N HIS A 47 17.57 11.30 14.27
CA HIS A 47 17.57 12.16 15.44
C HIS A 47 18.67 11.83 16.44
N ASP A 48 19.03 10.56 16.60
CA ASP A 48 20.07 10.14 17.53
C ASP A 48 20.73 8.84 17.04
N SER A 49 21.97 8.95 16.58
CA SER A 49 22.74 7.80 16.10
C SER A 49 23.06 6.79 17.20
N THR A 50 23.19 7.24 18.44
CA THR A 50 23.48 6.39 19.60
C THR A 50 22.24 5.60 20.00
N LEU A 51 21.11 6.28 20.04
CA LEU A 51 19.82 5.64 20.32
C LEU A 51 19.43 4.67 19.19
N ALA A 52 19.70 5.04 17.94
CA ALA A 52 19.47 4.19 16.79
C ALA A 52 20.31 2.91 16.84
N ALA A 53 21.56 2.96 17.26
CA ALA A 53 22.40 1.78 17.43
C ALA A 53 21.83 0.85 18.51
N THR A 54 21.45 1.38 19.68
CA THR A 54 20.86 0.60 20.77
C THR A 54 19.52 -0.05 20.37
N ILE A 55 18.70 0.66 19.60
CA ILE A 55 17.42 0.14 19.13
C ILE A 55 17.63 -0.88 18.00
N LEU A 56 18.63 -0.70 17.14
CA LEU A 56 19.02 -1.68 16.14
C LEU A 56 19.47 -2.99 16.75
N ASP A 57 20.27 -2.93 17.81
CA ASP A 57 20.72 -4.13 18.52
C ASP A 57 19.55 -4.86 19.21
N LYS A 58 18.64 -4.11 19.83
CA LYS A 58 17.38 -4.66 20.35
C LYS A 58 16.46 -5.16 19.25
N ALA A 59 16.37 -4.44 18.14
CA ALA A 59 15.56 -4.82 17.00
C ALA A 59 16.06 -6.09 16.31
N ILE A 60 17.36 -6.36 16.31
CA ILE A 60 17.91 -7.63 15.82
C ILE A 60 17.49 -8.78 16.75
N ALA A 61 17.50 -8.56 18.07
CA ALA A 61 16.99 -9.53 19.02
C ALA A 61 15.46 -9.71 18.97
N GLU A 62 14.72 -8.65 18.65
CA GLU A 62 13.26 -8.66 18.49
C GLU A 62 12.81 -9.14 17.10
N GLN A 63 13.65 -9.13 16.09
CA GLN A 63 13.35 -9.65 14.75
C GLN A 63 13.00 -11.14 14.77
N THR A 64 13.47 -11.88 15.76
CA THR A 64 13.08 -13.27 15.97
C THR A 64 11.70 -13.43 16.60
N ALA A 65 11.15 -12.37 17.20
CA ALA A 65 9.83 -12.38 17.85
C ALA A 65 8.68 -11.95 16.94
N GLY A 66 8.98 -11.56 15.71
CA GLY A 66 7.99 -11.00 14.77
C GLY A 66 7.65 -9.53 15.06
N ARG A 67 7.38 -8.76 14.03
CA ARG A 67 6.93 -7.37 14.11
C ARG A 67 5.61 -7.18 13.44
N ALA A 68 4.72 -6.43 14.07
CA ALA A 68 3.49 -5.97 13.45
C ALA A 68 3.73 -4.67 12.68
N TYR A 69 3.29 -4.64 11.44
CA TYR A 69 3.31 -3.47 10.57
C TYR A 69 1.90 -3.13 10.16
N THR A 70 1.51 -1.89 10.31
CA THR A 70 0.22 -1.40 9.84
C THR A 70 0.46 -0.30 8.83
N LYS A 71 0.00 -0.47 7.60
CA LYS A 71 0.18 0.50 6.54
C LYS A 71 -1.15 0.90 5.92
N PRO A 72 -1.41 2.21 5.72
CA PRO A 72 -2.57 2.65 4.98
C PRO A 72 -2.43 2.25 3.51
N LEU A 73 -3.52 1.78 2.90
CA LEU A 73 -3.54 1.56 1.47
C LEU A 73 -3.59 2.90 0.73
N LEU A 74 -2.66 3.08 -0.23
CA LEU A 74 -2.59 4.25 -1.11
C LEU A 74 -3.46 4.08 -2.36
N SER A 75 -4.53 3.34 -2.26
CA SER A 75 -5.49 3.11 -3.34
C SER A 75 -6.49 4.26 -3.43
N GLY A 76 -6.79 4.71 -4.63
CA GLY A 76 -7.87 5.68 -4.88
C GLY A 76 -9.26 5.05 -4.80
N VAL A 77 -9.34 3.73 -4.90
CA VAL A 77 -10.62 2.98 -4.90
C VAL A 77 -11.00 2.52 -3.49
N ILE A 78 -10.07 1.91 -2.75
CA ILE A 78 -10.33 1.28 -1.45
C ILE A 78 -9.39 1.76 -0.34
N GLY A 79 -8.64 2.83 -0.53
CA GLY A 79 -7.63 3.29 0.41
C GLY A 79 -7.68 4.77 0.73
N LYS A 80 -6.54 5.34 1.10
CA LYS A 80 -6.40 6.75 1.53
C LYS A 80 -6.98 7.76 0.54
N GLY A 81 -6.97 7.45 -0.77
CA GLY A 81 -7.54 8.30 -1.82
C GLY A 81 -9.03 8.11 -2.10
N GLN A 82 -9.69 7.22 -1.38
CA GLN A 82 -11.10 6.88 -1.59
C GLN A 82 -12.02 8.08 -1.33
N GLN A 83 -12.91 8.35 -2.28
CA GLN A 83 -13.94 9.38 -2.16
C GLN A 83 -15.35 8.80 -2.02
N PHE A 84 -15.56 7.56 -2.43
CA PHE A 84 -16.86 6.91 -2.47
C PHE A 84 -16.74 5.46 -2.00
N TYR A 85 -17.77 4.96 -1.35
CA TYR A 85 -17.85 3.54 -1.01
C TYR A 85 -18.05 2.69 -2.26
N VAL A 86 -17.33 1.59 -2.34
CA VAL A 86 -17.44 0.65 -3.45
C VAL A 86 -18.62 -0.31 -3.18
N PRO A 87 -19.60 -0.41 -4.10
CA PRO A 87 -20.76 -1.28 -3.92
C PRO A 87 -20.39 -2.75 -4.16
N VAL A 88 -19.73 -3.37 -3.22
CA VAL A 88 -19.21 -4.76 -3.33
C VAL A 88 -20.32 -5.76 -3.62
N GLY A 89 -21.54 -5.52 -3.07
CA GLY A 89 -22.69 -6.36 -3.33
C GLY A 89 -23.12 -6.42 -4.79
N LEU A 90 -22.94 -5.34 -5.55
CA LEU A 90 -23.22 -5.35 -6.99
C LEU A 90 -22.16 -6.11 -7.79
N LEU A 91 -20.91 -6.00 -7.39
CA LEU A 91 -19.80 -6.72 -8.04
C LEU A 91 -19.96 -8.23 -7.87
N ASN A 92 -20.55 -8.65 -6.75
CA ASN A 92 -20.74 -10.07 -6.43
C ASN A 92 -22.03 -10.66 -7.02
N SER A 93 -23.03 -9.82 -7.34
CA SER A 93 -24.33 -10.28 -7.86
C SER A 93 -24.27 -10.83 -9.28
N SER A 94 -23.26 -10.51 -10.07
CA SER A 94 -23.04 -11.05 -11.41
C SER A 94 -22.27 -12.38 -11.45
N GLY A 95 -22.13 -13.06 -10.35
CA GLY A 95 -21.77 -14.48 -10.27
C GLY A 95 -20.28 -14.84 -10.34
N SER A 96 -19.37 -13.90 -10.55
CA SER A 96 -17.94 -14.25 -10.65
C SER A 96 -16.95 -13.11 -10.42
N GLN A 97 -17.38 -11.94 -10.02
CA GLN A 97 -16.48 -10.79 -10.01
C GLN A 97 -16.32 -10.19 -8.61
N SER A 98 -15.66 -10.92 -7.73
CA SER A 98 -15.21 -10.36 -6.44
C SER A 98 -14.12 -9.31 -6.66
N LEU A 99 -14.13 -8.28 -5.81
CA LEU A 99 -13.01 -7.36 -5.73
C LEU A 99 -11.80 -8.09 -5.11
N GLN A 100 -10.68 -8.11 -5.80
CA GLN A 100 -9.46 -8.79 -5.38
C GLN A 100 -8.33 -7.79 -5.25
N LEU A 101 -7.67 -7.79 -4.10
CA LEU A 101 -6.44 -7.06 -3.86
C LEU A 101 -5.27 -8.04 -4.00
N GLU A 102 -4.39 -7.78 -4.96
CA GLU A 102 -3.14 -8.51 -5.13
C GLU A 102 -1.99 -7.65 -4.62
N LEU A 103 -1.17 -8.20 -3.75
CA LEU A 103 0.05 -7.57 -3.24
C LEU A 103 1.26 -8.34 -3.75
N PHE A 104 2.16 -7.65 -4.44
CA PHE A 104 3.44 -8.19 -4.87
C PHE A 104 4.50 -7.76 -3.87
N LEU A 105 5.07 -8.73 -3.19
CA LEU A 105 6.10 -8.48 -2.18
C LEU A 105 7.48 -8.36 -2.83
N ALA A 106 8.32 -7.53 -2.24
CA ALA A 106 9.71 -7.39 -2.66
C ALA A 106 10.51 -8.67 -2.32
N ALA A 107 11.55 -8.95 -3.09
CA ALA A 107 12.45 -10.05 -2.80
C ALA A 107 13.20 -9.84 -1.48
N ALA A 108 13.55 -10.92 -0.80
CA ALA A 108 14.14 -10.84 0.53
C ALA A 108 15.47 -10.08 0.58
N ASP A 109 16.27 -10.15 -0.47
CA ASP A 109 17.53 -9.41 -0.62
C ASP A 109 17.34 -7.89 -0.73
N GLN A 110 16.16 -7.44 -1.13
CA GLN A 110 15.81 -6.02 -1.19
C GLN A 110 15.29 -5.48 0.14
N VAL A 111 14.73 -6.34 0.97
CA VAL A 111 14.08 -5.97 2.24
C VAL A 111 15.01 -6.15 3.43
N VAL A 112 15.79 -7.24 3.41
CA VAL A 112 16.65 -7.62 4.54
C VAL A 112 18.08 -7.17 4.28
N THR A 113 18.56 -6.22 5.06
CA THR A 113 19.97 -5.79 5.04
C THR A 113 20.83 -6.78 5.82
N ARG A 114 21.86 -7.31 5.20
CA ARG A 114 22.83 -8.21 5.87
C ARG A 114 23.98 -7.44 6.48
N ASN A 115 24.49 -7.96 7.57
CA ASN A 115 25.78 -7.52 8.09
C ASN A 115 26.93 -8.08 7.25
N THR A 116 28.04 -7.35 7.22
CA THR A 116 29.26 -7.79 6.51
C THR A 116 29.72 -9.14 7.07
N GLY A 117 29.95 -10.12 6.21
CA GLY A 117 30.41 -11.46 6.60
C GLY A 117 29.32 -12.52 6.76
N VAL A 118 28.04 -12.17 6.64
CA VAL A 118 26.94 -13.15 6.61
C VAL A 118 26.76 -13.68 5.20
N THR A 119 26.90 -15.01 5.03
CA THR A 119 26.81 -15.71 3.75
C THR A 119 25.43 -16.29 3.47
N ASP A 120 24.60 -16.43 4.51
CA ASP A 120 23.27 -17.04 4.38
C ASP A 120 22.32 -16.19 3.53
N SER A 121 21.47 -16.84 2.75
CA SER A 121 20.47 -16.14 1.96
C SER A 121 19.42 -15.50 2.88
N PRO A 122 19.06 -14.24 2.64
CA PRO A 122 18.04 -13.59 3.44
C PRO A 122 16.68 -14.23 3.18
N SER A 123 15.88 -14.32 4.22
CA SER A 123 14.49 -14.76 4.13
C SER A 123 13.62 -13.92 5.08
N TYR A 124 12.35 -13.81 4.77
CA TYR A 124 11.34 -13.25 5.67
C TYR A 124 10.02 -13.99 5.50
N GLU A 125 9.22 -13.97 6.52
CA GLU A 125 7.90 -14.55 6.54
C GLU A 125 6.90 -13.49 7.01
N LEU A 126 5.73 -13.44 6.38
CA LEU A 126 4.60 -12.63 6.81
C LEU A 126 3.50 -13.57 7.32
N SER A 127 3.13 -13.41 8.56
CA SER A 127 2.00 -14.10 9.17
C SER A 127 0.87 -13.12 9.44
N GLU A 128 -0.35 -13.63 9.57
CA GLU A 128 -1.53 -12.85 9.96
C GLU A 128 -1.76 -11.59 9.08
N VAL A 129 -1.54 -11.72 7.77
CA VAL A 129 -1.80 -10.62 6.84
C VAL A 129 -3.30 -10.36 6.79
N CYS A 130 -3.72 -9.19 7.23
CA CYS A 130 -5.13 -8.79 7.25
C CYS A 130 -5.35 -7.44 6.60
N LEU A 131 -6.54 -7.25 6.05
CA LEU A 131 -7.02 -5.99 5.51
C LEU A 131 -8.16 -5.50 6.40
N ASN A 132 -7.95 -4.37 7.08
CA ASN A 132 -8.99 -3.71 7.85
C ASN A 132 -9.83 -2.83 6.94
N CYS A 133 -11.11 -3.14 6.80
CA CYS A 133 -12.03 -2.42 5.94
C CYS A 133 -13.18 -1.84 6.76
N GLU A 134 -13.59 -0.62 6.43
CA GLU A 134 -14.87 -0.09 6.87
C GLU A 134 -15.98 -0.59 5.94
N VAL A 135 -16.98 -1.22 6.50
CA VAL A 135 -18.13 -1.75 5.76
C VAL A 135 -19.38 -0.99 6.16
N VAL A 136 -20.08 -0.45 5.16
CA VAL A 136 -21.34 0.25 5.37
C VAL A 136 -22.48 -0.59 4.80
N GLU A 137 -23.42 -0.96 5.67
CA GLU A 137 -24.65 -1.64 5.28
C GLU A 137 -25.76 -0.62 5.03
N LEU A 138 -26.35 -0.68 3.83
CA LEU A 138 -27.47 0.19 3.49
C LEU A 138 -28.77 -0.37 4.04
N PRO A 139 -29.67 0.47 4.59
CA PRO A 139 -31.00 0.04 4.97
C PRO A 139 -31.76 -0.48 3.74
N GLU A 140 -32.65 -1.45 3.95
CA GLU A 140 -33.37 -2.18 2.89
C GLU A 140 -34.04 -1.26 1.86
N ARG A 141 -34.61 -0.15 2.33
CA ARG A 141 -35.25 0.85 1.45
C ARG A 141 -34.26 1.51 0.50
N ALA A 142 -33.07 1.87 0.99
CA ALA A 142 -32.02 2.47 0.18
C ALA A 142 -31.43 1.45 -0.80
N LEU A 143 -31.25 0.20 -0.35
CA LEU A 143 -30.77 -0.88 -1.19
C LEU A 143 -31.76 -1.20 -2.33
N LYS A 144 -33.06 -1.24 -2.06
CA LYS A 144 -34.09 -1.43 -3.10
C LYS A 144 -34.10 -0.29 -4.11
N ALA A 145 -34.00 0.97 -3.67
CA ALA A 145 -33.96 2.12 -4.54
C ALA A 145 -32.70 2.09 -5.44
N PHE A 146 -31.56 1.77 -4.86
CA PHE A 146 -30.29 1.64 -5.58
C PHE A 146 -30.33 0.52 -6.63
N ASN A 147 -30.79 -0.67 -6.25
CA ASN A 147 -30.92 -1.79 -7.16
C ASN A 147 -31.92 -1.51 -8.29
N SER A 148 -33.04 -0.84 -8.01
CA SER A 148 -33.98 -0.43 -9.03
C SER A 148 -33.36 0.53 -10.04
N ALA A 149 -32.57 1.50 -9.57
CA ALA A 149 -31.88 2.44 -10.44
C ALA A 149 -30.86 1.75 -11.35
N VAL A 150 -30.12 0.76 -10.83
CA VAL A 150 -29.14 -0.02 -11.61
C VAL A 150 -29.85 -0.96 -12.60
N LEU A 151 -30.89 -1.66 -12.17
CA LEU A 151 -31.64 -2.60 -13.01
C LEU A 151 -32.42 -1.89 -14.14
N SER A 152 -32.82 -0.63 -13.93
CA SER A 152 -33.47 0.18 -15.00
C SER A 152 -32.49 0.71 -16.06
N GLY A 153 -31.25 0.21 -16.09
CA GLY A 153 -30.21 0.63 -17.02
C GLY A 153 -29.37 1.81 -16.52
N GLY A 154 -29.49 2.17 -15.27
CA GLY A 154 -28.64 3.18 -14.62
C GLY A 154 -27.20 2.68 -14.51
N MET A 155 -26.26 3.62 -14.63
CA MET A 155 -24.82 3.34 -14.45
C MET A 155 -24.33 3.96 -13.14
N VAL A 156 -23.64 3.19 -12.34
CA VAL A 156 -22.93 3.70 -11.15
C VAL A 156 -21.53 4.14 -11.57
N LYS A 157 -21.27 5.43 -11.50
CA LYS A 157 -19.94 5.99 -11.79
C LYS A 157 -19.21 6.25 -10.47
N LEU A 158 -18.05 5.63 -10.31
CA LEU A 158 -17.17 5.82 -9.15
C LEU A 158 -15.87 6.50 -9.63
N PRO A 159 -15.81 7.83 -9.62
CA PRO A 159 -14.57 8.52 -9.94
C PRO A 159 -13.54 8.29 -8.83
N TYR A 160 -12.33 7.99 -9.21
CA TYR A 160 -11.20 7.83 -8.29
C TYR A 160 -9.93 8.41 -8.90
N LYS A 161 -8.98 8.72 -8.03
CA LYS A 161 -7.64 9.17 -8.42
C LYS A 161 -6.66 8.02 -8.19
N THR A 162 -5.87 7.72 -9.20
CA THR A 162 -4.80 6.72 -9.09
C THR A 162 -3.46 7.35 -9.45
N THR A 163 -2.40 6.76 -8.93
CA THR A 163 -1.02 7.17 -9.21
C THR A 163 -0.37 6.12 -10.09
N ARG A 164 0.31 6.57 -11.15
CA ARG A 164 1.12 5.70 -12.00
C ARG A 164 2.58 6.10 -11.87
N CYS A 165 3.46 5.13 -11.78
CA CYS A 165 4.90 5.33 -11.73
C CYS A 165 5.51 5.07 -13.11
N PHE A 166 6.27 6.04 -13.61
CA PHE A 166 7.05 5.90 -14.82
C PHE A 166 8.53 5.91 -14.44
N GLN A 167 9.24 4.88 -14.78
CA GLN A 167 10.68 4.76 -14.50
C GLN A 167 11.46 4.57 -15.78
N GLN A 168 12.60 5.23 -15.86
CA GLN A 168 13.53 5.09 -16.96
C GLN A 168 14.97 4.97 -16.43
N HIS A 169 15.72 4.04 -16.98
CA HIS A 169 17.15 3.95 -16.73
C HIS A 169 17.88 5.01 -17.55
N VAL A 170 18.70 5.81 -16.89
CA VAL A 170 19.52 6.83 -17.52
C VAL A 170 20.97 6.38 -17.49
N PRO A 171 21.58 6.07 -18.64
CA PRO A 171 22.99 5.73 -18.72
C PRO A 171 23.89 6.90 -18.28
N SER A 172 25.07 6.57 -17.79
CA SER A 172 26.07 7.58 -17.42
C SER A 172 26.44 8.47 -18.62
N GLY A 173 26.45 9.80 -18.40
CA GLY A 173 26.80 10.79 -19.42
C GLY A 173 25.61 11.32 -20.25
N GLN A 174 24.41 10.82 -20.02
CA GLN A 174 23.20 11.36 -20.65
C GLN A 174 22.71 12.58 -19.87
N THR A 175 22.51 13.70 -20.58
CA THR A 175 22.08 14.99 -20.01
C THR A 175 20.62 15.33 -20.32
N HIS A 176 19.97 14.53 -21.17
CA HIS A 176 18.58 14.73 -21.59
C HIS A 176 17.77 13.45 -21.42
N ILE A 177 16.57 13.57 -20.90
CA ILE A 177 15.68 12.46 -20.62
C ILE A 177 14.28 12.83 -21.10
N ASP A 178 13.70 11.98 -21.95
CA ASP A 178 12.32 12.10 -22.41
C ASP A 178 11.45 11.03 -21.73
N PHE A 179 10.40 11.46 -21.07
CA PHE A 179 9.39 10.56 -20.53
C PHE A 179 8.15 10.55 -21.43
N ASN A 180 7.79 9.38 -21.91
CA ASN A 180 6.50 9.17 -22.55
C ASN A 180 5.45 8.83 -21.49
N ILE A 181 4.56 9.77 -21.22
CA ILE A 181 3.41 9.60 -20.32
C ILE A 181 2.20 9.27 -21.21
N VAL A 182 1.78 8.01 -21.17
CA VAL A 182 0.66 7.50 -21.96
C VAL A 182 -0.52 7.16 -21.05
#